data_b365f99a48a2cc426be446ea2e7922df
#
_entry.id   b365f99a48a2cc426be446ea2e7922df
#
_cell.length_a   1.000
_cell.length_b   1.000
_cell.length_c   1.000
_cell.angle_alpha   90.00
_cell.angle_beta   90.00
_cell.angle_gamma   90.00
#
_symmetry.space_group_name_H-M   'P 1'
#
loop_
_entity.id
_entity.type
_entity.pdbx_description
1 polymer ?
#
loop_
_entity_poly.entity_id
_entity_poly.type
_entity_poly.pdbx_seq_one_letter_code
_entity_poly.pdbx_strand_id
1 'polypeptide(L)'
;ALGERLGWEVVSSDAVRKALAGLPPTQHHYEAFEEGLYSPSFTRRTYEEIFHRARNILLQGGSVLLDATFRSRALREEAASLAREAEAEFLVLETLCPEEVIRERLERRAGEASFSDADWQVYLREKKIWEEITEVPPDHHLRVDTSATVKALLPGLVRRLGGGLE
;
A
#
# COMPACT_ATOMS: atom_id res chain seq x y z
N ALA A 1 -3.91 6.67 9.72
CA ALA A 1 -3.03 7.64 10.38
C ALA A 1 -2.55 8.74 9.42
N LEU A 2 -1.76 8.42 8.33
CA LEU A 2 -1.23 9.46 7.43
C LEU A 2 -2.36 10.18 6.67
N GLY A 3 -3.23 9.44 5.98
CA GLY A 3 -4.38 10.02 5.26
C GLY A 3 -5.27 10.89 6.14
N GLU A 4 -5.58 10.43 7.34
CA GLU A 4 -6.35 11.17 8.34
C GLU A 4 -5.69 12.51 8.71
N ARG A 5 -4.36 12.53 8.86
CA ARG A 5 -3.59 13.74 9.18
C ARG A 5 -3.52 14.73 8.01
N LEU A 6 -3.55 14.23 6.80
CA LEU A 6 -3.52 15.03 5.57
C LEU A 6 -4.93 15.40 5.09
N GLY A 7 -6.00 14.84 5.66
CA GLY A 7 -7.36 14.97 5.14
C GLY A 7 -7.56 14.24 3.81
N TRP A 8 -6.74 13.24 3.51
CA TRP A 8 -6.81 12.47 2.28
C TRP A 8 -7.64 11.21 2.47
N GLU A 9 -8.40 10.84 1.46
CA GLU A 9 -9.08 9.55 1.46
C GLU A 9 -8.07 8.40 1.32
N VAL A 10 -8.33 7.29 2.02
CA VAL A 10 -7.47 6.10 1.99
C VAL A 10 -8.21 4.95 1.32
N VAL A 11 -7.64 4.45 0.23
CA VAL A 11 -8.12 3.24 -0.45
C VAL A 11 -7.13 2.11 -0.20
N SER A 12 -7.49 1.19 0.71
CA SER A 12 -6.65 0.05 1.09
C SER A 12 -6.97 -1.17 0.24
N SER A 13 -5.94 -1.83 -0.29
CA SER A 13 -6.08 -3.07 -1.06
C SER A 13 -6.70 -4.21 -0.25
N ASP A 14 -6.39 -4.30 1.04
CA ASP A 14 -6.99 -5.31 1.93
C ASP A 14 -8.50 -5.07 2.09
N ALA A 15 -8.90 -3.83 2.35
CA ALA A 15 -10.31 -3.48 2.49
C ALA A 15 -11.10 -3.70 1.19
N VAL A 16 -10.53 -3.31 0.05
CA VAL A 16 -11.14 -3.54 -1.27
C VAL A 16 -11.26 -5.03 -1.57
N ARG A 17 -10.21 -5.80 -1.31
CA ARG A 17 -10.19 -7.26 -1.51
C ARG A 17 -11.29 -7.94 -0.71
N LYS A 18 -11.42 -7.62 0.57
CA LYS A 18 -12.47 -8.14 1.43
C LYS A 18 -13.87 -7.76 0.94
N ALA A 19 -14.07 -6.51 0.55
CA ALA A 19 -15.34 -6.05 0.02
C ALA A 19 -15.74 -6.81 -1.26
N LEU A 20 -14.82 -7.01 -2.20
CA LEU A 20 -15.05 -7.80 -3.42
C LEU A 20 -15.36 -9.27 -3.16
N ALA A 21 -14.86 -9.80 -2.04
CA ALA A 21 -15.13 -11.17 -1.59
C ALA A 21 -16.41 -11.30 -0.73
N GLY A 22 -17.09 -10.20 -0.42
CA GLY A 22 -18.25 -10.20 0.48
C GLY A 22 -17.88 -10.50 1.94
N LEU A 23 -16.62 -10.26 2.34
CA LEU A 23 -16.13 -10.53 3.69
C LEU A 23 -16.20 -9.27 4.57
N PRO A 24 -16.50 -9.43 5.88
CA PRO A 24 -16.41 -8.34 6.83
C PRO A 24 -14.99 -7.76 6.91
N PRO A 25 -14.82 -6.43 7.10
CA PRO A 25 -13.49 -5.78 7.16
C PRO A 25 -12.58 -6.34 8.26
N THR A 26 -13.16 -6.83 9.36
CA THR A 26 -12.43 -7.37 10.52
C THR A 26 -12.07 -8.84 10.39
N GLN A 27 -12.55 -9.52 9.37
CA GLN A 27 -12.27 -10.95 9.19
C GLN A 27 -10.84 -11.14 8.68
N HIS A 28 -10.03 -11.86 9.44
CA HIS A 28 -8.74 -12.36 8.96
C HIS A 28 -9.00 -13.60 8.09
N HIS A 29 -8.50 -13.56 6.87
CA HIS A 29 -8.60 -14.67 5.93
C HIS A 29 -7.19 -15.12 5.57
N TYR A 30 -6.85 -16.34 5.98
CA TYR A 30 -5.56 -16.95 5.67
C TYR A 30 -5.77 -17.89 4.49
N GLU A 31 -5.23 -17.54 3.34
CA GLU A 31 -5.15 -18.40 2.17
C GLU A 31 -3.71 -18.55 1.73
N ALA A 32 -3.41 -19.63 1.01
CA ALA A 32 -2.09 -19.82 0.45
C ALA A 32 -1.76 -18.71 -0.57
N PHE A 33 -0.49 -18.41 -0.70
CA PHE A 33 0.02 -17.41 -1.63
C PHE A 33 -0.43 -17.73 -3.07
N GLU A 34 -1.00 -16.72 -3.75
CA GLU A 34 -1.58 -16.81 -5.10
C GLU A 34 -2.78 -17.75 -5.25
N GLU A 35 -3.43 -18.16 -4.16
CA GLU A 35 -4.69 -18.90 -4.18
C GLU A 35 -5.86 -18.03 -3.73
N GLY A 36 -7.08 -18.44 -4.09
CA GLY A 36 -8.32 -17.78 -3.66
C GLY A 36 -8.31 -16.26 -3.86
N LEU A 37 -8.38 -15.52 -2.77
CA LEU A 37 -8.39 -14.05 -2.77
C LEU A 37 -7.06 -13.41 -3.21
N TYR A 38 -5.95 -14.16 -3.16
CA TYR A 38 -4.63 -13.71 -3.58
C TYR A 38 -4.23 -14.23 -4.96
N SER A 39 -5.15 -14.90 -5.68
CA SER A 39 -4.91 -15.32 -7.06
C SER A 39 -4.61 -14.10 -7.97
N PRO A 40 -3.85 -14.30 -9.06
CA PRO A 40 -3.53 -13.20 -9.98
C PRO A 40 -4.77 -12.50 -10.53
N SER A 41 -5.82 -13.25 -10.87
CA SER A 41 -7.08 -12.70 -11.39
C SER A 41 -7.83 -11.87 -10.34
N PHE A 42 -7.90 -12.34 -9.10
CA PHE A 42 -8.54 -11.59 -8.02
C PHE A 42 -7.72 -10.36 -7.63
N THR A 43 -6.39 -10.47 -7.64
CA THR A 43 -5.48 -9.34 -7.44
C THR A 43 -5.69 -8.27 -8.52
N ARG A 44 -5.82 -8.67 -9.81
CA ARG A 44 -6.11 -7.73 -10.89
C ARG A 44 -7.43 -6.98 -10.64
N ARG A 45 -8.51 -7.70 -10.33
CA ARG A 45 -9.82 -7.10 -9.99
C ARG A 45 -9.73 -6.15 -8.79
N THR A 46 -8.89 -6.49 -7.80
CA THR A 46 -8.68 -5.62 -6.64
C THR A 46 -8.05 -4.29 -7.06
N TYR A 47 -7.02 -4.30 -7.93
CA TYR A 47 -6.40 -3.07 -8.42
C TYR A 47 -7.33 -2.27 -9.34
N GLU A 48 -8.12 -2.91 -10.18
CA GLU A 48 -9.14 -2.24 -11.01
C GLU A 48 -10.13 -1.46 -10.14
N GLU A 49 -10.59 -2.07 -9.05
CA GLU A 49 -11.48 -1.40 -8.10
C GLU A 49 -10.79 -0.28 -7.30
N ILE A 50 -9.52 -0.47 -6.91
CA ILE A 50 -8.70 0.59 -6.28
C ILE A 50 -8.62 1.81 -7.21
N PHE A 51 -8.27 1.60 -8.47
CA PHE A 51 -8.15 2.69 -9.46
C PHE A 51 -9.49 3.33 -9.78
N HIS A 52 -10.57 2.56 -9.83
CA HIS A 52 -11.91 3.09 -9.99
C HIS A 52 -12.30 4.05 -8.84
N ARG A 53 -12.06 3.64 -7.59
CA ARG A 53 -12.30 4.52 -6.42
C ARG A 53 -11.41 5.74 -6.43
N ALA A 54 -10.13 5.57 -6.70
CA ALA A 54 -9.19 6.68 -6.80
C ALA A 54 -9.63 7.72 -7.83
N ARG A 55 -10.04 7.27 -9.02
CA ARG A 55 -10.55 8.14 -10.08
C ARG A 55 -11.74 8.98 -9.60
N ASN A 56 -12.69 8.36 -8.92
CA ASN A 56 -13.88 9.06 -8.42
C ASN A 56 -13.53 10.14 -7.39
N ILE A 57 -12.57 9.86 -6.49
CA ILE A 57 -12.09 10.82 -5.50
C ILE A 57 -11.39 12.00 -6.19
N LEU A 58 -10.48 11.71 -7.12
CA LEU A 58 -9.73 12.75 -7.85
C LEU A 58 -10.64 13.63 -8.70
N LEU A 59 -11.64 13.07 -9.38
CA LEU A 59 -12.61 13.83 -10.17
C LEU A 59 -13.49 14.75 -9.33
N GLN A 60 -13.60 14.50 -8.04
CA GLN A 60 -14.28 15.40 -7.09
C GLN A 60 -13.34 16.45 -6.48
N GLY A 61 -12.09 16.54 -6.96
CA GLY A 61 -11.07 17.44 -6.44
C GLY A 61 -10.44 16.99 -5.11
N GLY A 62 -10.68 15.73 -4.71
CA GLY A 62 -10.08 15.15 -3.51
C GLY A 62 -8.65 14.66 -3.72
N SER A 63 -7.96 14.37 -2.62
CA SER A 63 -6.67 13.69 -2.61
C SER A 63 -6.83 12.29 -2.07
N VAL A 64 -6.09 11.32 -2.62
CA VAL A 64 -6.21 9.90 -2.27
C VAL A 64 -4.85 9.28 -1.97
N LEU A 65 -4.80 8.45 -0.93
CA LEU A 65 -3.68 7.59 -0.59
C LEU A 65 -4.06 6.14 -0.91
N LEU A 66 -3.35 5.54 -1.86
CA LEU A 66 -3.52 4.13 -2.22
C LEU A 66 -2.60 3.27 -1.36
N ASP A 67 -3.17 2.50 -0.44
CA ASP A 67 -2.44 1.60 0.45
C ASP A 67 -2.45 0.18 -0.12
N ALA A 68 -1.39 -0.15 -0.86
CA ALA A 68 -1.22 -1.44 -1.51
C ALA A 68 0.27 -1.75 -1.74
N THR A 69 0.60 -2.99 -2.10
CA THR A 69 1.99 -3.40 -2.31
C THR A 69 2.63 -2.76 -3.55
N PHE A 70 1.89 -2.48 -4.61
CA PHE A 70 2.39 -1.91 -5.87
C PHE A 70 3.71 -2.54 -6.34
N ARG A 71 3.81 -3.87 -6.23
CA ARG A 71 5.05 -4.63 -6.44
C ARG A 71 5.59 -4.58 -7.86
N SER A 72 4.74 -4.38 -8.87
CA SER A 72 5.15 -4.32 -10.26
C SER A 72 5.16 -2.89 -10.80
N ARG A 73 6.11 -2.64 -11.68
CA ARG A 73 6.22 -1.39 -12.42
C ARG A 73 4.91 -1.05 -13.15
N ALA A 74 4.30 -2.04 -13.79
CA ALA A 74 3.05 -1.86 -14.54
C ALA A 74 1.92 -1.27 -13.68
N LEU A 75 1.76 -1.74 -12.43
CA LEU A 75 0.75 -1.20 -11.52
C LEU A 75 1.06 0.25 -11.10
N ARG A 76 2.33 0.59 -10.91
CA ARG A 76 2.75 1.96 -10.57
C ARG A 76 2.57 2.92 -11.75
N GLU A 77 2.89 2.46 -12.97
CA GLU A 77 2.65 3.22 -14.21
C GLU A 77 1.15 3.44 -14.46
N GLU A 78 0.30 2.45 -14.15
CA GLU A 78 -1.16 2.58 -14.23
C GLU A 78 -1.68 3.63 -13.24
N ALA A 79 -1.16 3.64 -11.99
CA ALA A 79 -1.48 4.68 -11.01
C ALA A 79 -1.01 6.07 -11.45
N ALA A 80 0.19 6.17 -12.01
CA ALA A 80 0.71 7.43 -12.55
C ALA A 80 -0.10 7.94 -13.75
N SER A 81 -0.59 7.03 -14.61
CA SER A 81 -1.48 7.40 -15.72
C SER A 81 -2.81 7.94 -15.22
N LEU A 82 -3.39 7.28 -14.22
CA LEU A 82 -4.62 7.74 -13.58
C LEU A 82 -4.48 9.15 -13.00
N ALA A 83 -3.39 9.43 -12.29
CA ALA A 83 -3.14 10.76 -11.73
C ALA A 83 -3.01 11.82 -12.83
N ARG A 84 -2.28 11.51 -13.90
CA ARG A 84 -2.12 12.40 -15.07
C ARG A 84 -3.44 12.68 -15.76
N GLU A 85 -4.29 11.67 -15.95
CA GLU A 85 -5.63 11.81 -16.54
C GLU A 85 -6.56 12.67 -15.69
N ALA A 86 -6.35 12.67 -14.37
CA ALA A 86 -7.10 13.47 -13.40
C ALA A 86 -6.45 14.83 -13.09
N GLU A 87 -5.35 15.21 -13.80
CA GLU A 87 -4.56 16.42 -13.55
C GLU A 87 -4.09 16.54 -12.09
N ALA A 88 -3.81 15.40 -11.45
CA ALA A 88 -3.36 15.31 -10.06
C ALA A 88 -1.85 15.07 -9.98
N GLU A 89 -1.24 15.56 -8.91
CA GLU A 89 0.14 15.24 -8.57
C GLU A 89 0.25 13.75 -8.17
N PHE A 90 1.31 13.09 -8.64
CA PHE A 90 1.58 11.69 -8.33
C PHE A 90 2.86 11.56 -7.51
N LEU A 91 2.76 10.92 -6.35
CA LEU A 91 3.88 10.65 -5.46
C LEU A 91 3.91 9.17 -5.06
N VAL A 92 5.10 8.60 -4.98
CA VAL A 92 5.31 7.26 -4.44
C VAL A 92 5.99 7.35 -3.08
N LEU A 93 5.36 6.77 -2.08
CA LEU A 93 5.90 6.60 -0.74
C LEU A 93 6.35 5.14 -0.57
N GLU A 94 7.65 4.88 -0.75
CA GLU A 94 8.24 3.57 -0.52
C GLU A 94 8.60 3.39 0.96
N THR A 95 7.95 2.42 1.62
CA THR A 95 8.26 2.09 3.00
C THR A 95 9.35 1.02 3.07
N LEU A 96 10.41 1.32 3.77
CA LEU A 96 11.57 0.44 3.96
C LEU A 96 11.64 0.01 5.42
N CYS A 97 12.14 -1.21 5.66
CA CYS A 97 12.39 -1.70 7.01
C CYS A 97 13.48 -2.79 6.97
N PRO A 98 14.44 -2.82 7.92
CA PRO A 98 15.36 -3.94 8.06
C PRO A 98 14.64 -5.27 8.26
N GLU A 99 15.19 -6.36 7.71
CA GLU A 99 14.54 -7.69 7.76
C GLU A 99 14.34 -8.18 9.20
N GLU A 100 15.26 -7.89 10.09
CA GLU A 100 15.18 -8.25 11.51
C GLU A 100 13.93 -7.62 12.15
N VAL A 101 13.70 -6.35 11.85
CA VAL A 101 12.53 -5.60 12.38
C VAL A 101 11.23 -6.11 11.76
N ILE A 102 11.24 -6.48 10.48
CA ILE A 102 10.08 -7.09 9.81
C ILE A 102 9.75 -8.42 10.50
N ARG A 103 10.74 -9.25 10.72
CA ARG A 103 10.57 -10.55 11.39
C ARG A 103 9.98 -10.39 12.78
N GLU A 104 10.56 -9.53 13.61
CA GLU A 104 10.03 -9.22 14.95
C GLU A 104 8.57 -8.73 14.90
N ARG A 105 8.22 -7.93 13.90
CA ARG A 105 6.84 -7.41 13.74
C ARG A 105 5.88 -8.52 13.34
N LEU A 106 6.28 -9.43 12.44
CA LEU A 106 5.46 -10.56 12.03
C LEU A 106 5.24 -11.51 13.23
N GLU A 107 6.29 -11.85 13.97
CA GLU A 107 6.23 -12.67 15.18
C GLU A 107 5.27 -12.09 16.23
N ARG A 108 5.36 -10.78 16.48
CA ARG A 108 4.47 -10.11 17.44
C ARG A 108 3.00 -10.05 16.97
N ARG A 109 2.74 -9.95 15.66
CA ARG A 109 1.38 -9.93 15.10
C ARG A 109 0.69 -11.29 15.20
N ALA A 110 1.45 -12.38 15.09
CA ALA A 110 0.94 -13.74 15.21
C ALA A 110 0.43 -14.07 16.62
N GLY A 111 0.80 -13.28 17.63
CA GLY A 111 0.46 -13.54 19.03
C GLY A 111 1.16 -14.78 19.57
N GLU A 112 0.72 -15.30 20.76
CA GLU A 112 1.27 -16.53 21.35
C GLU A 112 0.95 -17.81 20.56
N ALA A 113 0.06 -17.74 19.56
CA ALA A 113 -0.20 -18.83 18.63
C ALA A 113 0.79 -18.76 17.47
N SER A 114 1.89 -19.46 17.60
CA SER A 114 2.95 -19.77 16.64
C SER A 114 3.07 -18.80 15.45
N PHE A 115 4.16 -18.00 15.43
CA PHE A 115 4.70 -17.40 14.21
C PHE A 115 4.65 -18.47 13.12
N SER A 116 3.81 -18.26 12.14
CA SER A 116 3.73 -19.20 11.04
C SER A 116 4.92 -18.93 10.14
N ASP A 117 5.76 -19.93 9.93
CA ASP A 117 6.80 -19.89 8.90
C ASP A 117 6.20 -19.47 7.53
N ALA A 118 4.90 -19.64 7.36
CA ALA A 118 4.15 -19.20 6.20
C ALA A 118 4.21 -17.67 5.99
N ASP A 119 4.05 -16.85 7.03
CA ASP A 119 4.07 -15.37 6.90
C ASP A 119 5.46 -14.87 6.48
N TRP A 120 6.53 -15.50 7.03
CA TRP A 120 7.90 -15.20 6.62
C TRP A 120 8.19 -15.66 5.20
N GLN A 121 7.68 -16.82 4.79
CA GLN A 121 7.82 -17.31 3.42
C GLN A 121 7.06 -16.43 2.42
N VAL A 122 5.89 -15.92 2.78
CA VAL A 122 5.15 -14.94 1.96
C VAL A 122 5.98 -13.68 1.77
N TYR A 123 6.54 -13.11 2.84
CA TYR A 123 7.44 -11.95 2.76
C TYR A 123 8.62 -12.20 1.82
N LEU A 124 9.32 -13.34 1.95
CA LEU A 124 10.46 -13.68 1.10
C LEU A 124 10.07 -13.84 -0.38
N ARG A 125 8.88 -14.37 -0.67
CA ARG A 125 8.37 -14.48 -2.03
C ARG A 125 8.01 -13.13 -2.62
N GLU A 126 7.28 -12.30 -1.89
CA GLU A 126 6.95 -10.93 -2.29
C GLU A 126 8.22 -10.11 -2.57
N LYS A 127 9.25 -10.25 -1.73
CA LYS A 127 10.54 -9.58 -1.93
C LYS A 127 11.24 -10.02 -3.23
N LYS A 128 11.14 -11.31 -3.62
CA LYS A 128 11.76 -11.82 -4.84
C LYS A 128 11.10 -11.31 -6.12
N ILE A 129 9.80 -11.03 -6.08
CA ILE A 129 9.03 -10.57 -7.23
C ILE A 129 8.80 -9.05 -7.22
N TRP A 130 9.37 -8.37 -6.23
CA TRP A 130 9.37 -6.92 -6.16
C TRP A 130 10.22 -6.32 -7.27
N GLU A 131 9.63 -5.45 -8.06
CA GLU A 131 10.33 -4.70 -9.11
C GLU A 131 10.77 -3.34 -8.55
N GLU A 132 12.09 -3.07 -8.64
CA GLU A 132 12.69 -1.83 -8.17
C GLU A 132 12.01 -0.61 -8.82
N ILE A 133 11.83 0.45 -8.03
CA ILE A 133 11.19 1.68 -8.49
C ILE A 133 12.25 2.54 -9.18
N THR A 134 12.27 2.51 -10.50
CA THR A 134 13.20 3.27 -11.35
C THR A 134 12.49 4.21 -12.31
N GLU A 135 11.18 4.03 -12.47
CA GLU A 135 10.34 4.79 -13.40
C GLU A 135 9.80 6.10 -12.81
N VAL A 136 9.93 6.30 -11.50
CA VAL A 136 9.44 7.50 -10.79
C VAL A 136 10.61 8.47 -10.57
N PRO A 137 10.47 9.75 -10.93
CA PRO A 137 11.51 10.75 -10.68
C PRO A 137 11.85 10.86 -9.18
N PRO A 138 13.12 11.15 -8.82
CA PRO A 138 13.55 11.17 -7.41
C PRO A 138 12.81 12.18 -6.51
N ASP A 139 12.33 13.27 -7.06
CA ASP A 139 11.52 14.28 -6.38
C ASP A 139 10.09 13.81 -6.10
N HIS A 140 9.60 12.83 -6.86
CA HIS A 140 8.29 12.19 -6.68
C HIS A 140 8.38 10.80 -6.02
N HIS A 141 9.58 10.36 -5.63
CA HIS A 141 9.81 9.08 -4.95
C HIS A 141 10.36 9.31 -3.54
N LEU A 142 9.51 9.15 -2.54
CA LEU A 142 9.85 9.34 -1.13
C LEU A 142 10.13 7.99 -0.46
N ARG A 143 11.39 7.77 -0.04
CA ARG A 143 11.78 6.57 0.71
C ARG A 143 11.73 6.83 2.21
N VAL A 144 11.03 5.98 2.94
CA VAL A 144 10.80 6.13 4.38
C VAL A 144 11.23 4.89 5.13
N ASP A 145 12.21 5.04 6.01
CA ASP A 145 12.56 4.00 6.97
C ASP A 145 11.49 3.92 8.05
N THR A 146 10.80 2.78 8.09
CA THR A 146 9.72 2.51 9.03
C THR A 146 10.16 1.69 10.25
N SER A 147 11.46 1.57 10.53
CA SER A 147 11.97 0.96 11.77
C SER A 147 11.52 1.72 13.01
N ALA A 148 11.39 3.04 12.92
CA ALA A 148 10.80 3.87 13.96
C ALA A 148 9.27 3.70 14.07
N THR A 149 8.69 4.23 15.16
CA THR A 149 7.24 4.18 15.37
C THR A 149 6.52 5.14 14.41
N VAL A 150 5.29 4.78 14.04
CA VAL A 150 4.42 5.65 13.23
C VAL A 150 4.29 7.05 13.85
N LYS A 151 4.16 7.13 15.18
CA LYS A 151 4.07 8.41 15.92
C LYS A 151 5.29 9.31 15.70
N ALA A 152 6.48 8.72 15.58
CA ALA A 152 7.71 9.48 15.34
C ALA A 152 7.85 9.93 13.87
N LEU A 153 7.35 9.15 12.93
CA LEU A 153 7.48 9.41 11.48
C LEU A 153 6.44 10.41 10.96
N LEU A 154 5.21 10.34 11.47
CA LEU A 154 4.07 11.12 10.96
C LEU A 154 4.32 12.63 10.85
N PRO A 155 4.89 13.34 11.84
CA PRO A 155 5.06 14.80 11.74
C PRO A 155 5.95 15.21 10.56
N GLY A 156 7.02 14.45 10.31
CA GLY A 156 7.92 14.68 9.18
C GLY A 156 7.26 14.42 7.82
N LEU A 157 6.48 13.34 7.72
CA LEU A 157 5.75 12.98 6.52
C LEU A 157 4.65 13.99 6.18
N VAL A 158 3.85 14.39 7.19
CA VAL A 158 2.79 15.39 6.99
C VAL A 158 3.36 16.71 6.51
N ARG A 159 4.48 17.18 7.08
CA ARG A 159 5.15 18.41 6.64
C ARG A 159 5.64 18.33 5.20
N ARG A 160 6.17 17.17 4.81
CA ARG A 160 6.72 16.96 3.47
C ARG A 160 5.64 16.79 2.39
N LEU A 161 4.51 16.18 2.73
CA LEU A 161 3.41 15.92 1.81
C LEU A 161 2.32 17.00 1.85
N GLY A 162 2.16 17.69 2.98
CA GLY A 162 1.18 18.76 3.15
C GLY A 162 1.70 20.16 2.82
N GLY A 163 3.00 20.33 2.59
CA GLY A 163 3.62 21.63 2.29
C GLY A 163 3.38 22.16 0.87
N GLY A 164 2.58 21.45 0.05
CA GLY A 164 2.14 21.91 -1.28
C GLY A 164 0.75 22.56 -1.30
N LEU A 165 0.16 22.82 -0.13
CA LEU A 165 -1.18 23.38 0.01
C LEU A 165 -1.15 24.81 0.63
N GLU A 166 -0.06 25.58 0.39
CA GLU A 166 -0.07 27.03 0.62
C GLU A 166 -0.15 27.80 -0.70
#